data_8f038f64885861dcc14864f89ba7bf13
#
_entry.id   8f038f64885861dcc14864f89ba7bf13
#
_cell.length_a   1.000
_cell.length_b   1.000
_cell.length_c   1.000
_cell.angle_alpha   90.00
_cell.angle_beta   90.00
_cell.angle_gamma   90.00
#
_symmetry.space_group_name_H-M   'P 1'
#
loop_
_entity.id
_entity.type
_entity.pdbx_description
1 polymer ?
#
loop_
_entity_poly.entity_id
_entity_poly.type
_entity_poly.pdbx_seq_one_letter_code
_entity_poly.pdbx_strand_id
1 'polypeptide(L)'
;MTRRLTLLLTLAATFLVAGTAHAQFSRRDPATGEVYRIEAAYGWWRPEPSISVASEGLGIPPTLIDFETDLGIEKTRVRELRLVLRPSRKHKFKLDYLPINYKVDGHVLSRTIVFNGQSYNVGLPVNIDADFTTLKIGYEYDFIYKDRGYFGFVLDTKVTRARIDFDSPINDEFAEATAPIPTLGFAGRAYAARNVAVGAEMTFFKIPGGEDRDYDGSYFDYDFYATFNFNNNAGVTGGWRKLDLDYTVKEDFGSLDLRGLYVLGVVRF
;
A
#
# COMPACT_ATOMS: atom_id res chain seq x y z
N MET A 1 13.80 -11.97 21.73
CA MET A 1 13.88 -12.28 20.29
C MET A 1 13.39 -13.68 19.92
N THR A 2 13.53 -14.68 20.76
CA THR A 2 13.20 -16.10 20.47
C THR A 2 11.70 -16.42 20.34
N ARG A 3 10.80 -15.77 21.08
CA ARG A 3 9.34 -16.04 21.00
C ARG A 3 8.65 -15.61 19.70
N ARG A 4 9.14 -14.58 19.03
CA ARG A 4 8.56 -14.10 17.74
C ARG A 4 8.96 -14.99 16.55
N LEU A 5 10.16 -15.57 16.61
CA LEU A 5 10.63 -16.51 15.58
C LEU A 5 9.87 -17.83 15.63
N THR A 6 9.50 -18.30 16.82
CA THR A 6 8.72 -19.54 17.01
C THR A 6 7.28 -19.39 16.46
N LEU A 7 6.67 -18.20 16.58
CA LEU A 7 5.32 -17.95 16.04
C LEU A 7 5.29 -17.93 14.51
N LEU A 8 6.33 -17.39 13.87
CA LEU A 8 6.46 -17.38 12.41
C LEU A 8 6.73 -18.77 11.83
N LEU A 9 7.52 -19.58 12.54
CA LEU A 9 7.79 -20.96 12.15
C LEU A 9 6.55 -21.88 12.32
N THR A 10 5.73 -21.65 13.35
CA THR A 10 4.47 -22.40 13.54
C THR A 10 3.40 -22.02 12.52
N LEU A 11 3.33 -20.74 12.09
CA LEU A 11 2.42 -20.32 11.04
C LEU A 11 2.83 -20.89 9.67
N ALA A 12 4.13 -20.95 9.37
CA ALA A 12 4.64 -21.60 8.15
C ALA A 12 4.43 -23.13 8.16
N ALA A 13 4.52 -23.77 9.33
CA ALA A 13 4.29 -25.22 9.47
C ALA A 13 2.81 -25.60 9.32
N THR A 14 1.86 -24.75 9.72
CA THR A 14 0.42 -25.01 9.53
C THR A 14 -0.01 -24.96 8.06
N PHE A 15 0.68 -24.20 7.22
CA PHE A 15 0.45 -24.23 5.76
C PHE A 15 0.99 -25.51 5.08
N LEU A 16 1.97 -26.20 5.69
CA LEU A 16 2.53 -27.45 5.17
C LEU A 16 1.68 -28.68 5.52
N VAL A 17 0.81 -28.62 6.53
CA VAL A 17 -0.02 -29.73 6.99
C VAL A 17 -1.45 -29.71 6.42
N ALA A 18 -1.81 -28.71 5.58
CA ALA A 18 -3.03 -28.76 4.75
C ALA A 18 -2.90 -29.85 3.66
N GLY A 19 -2.38 -31.01 4.05
CA GLY A 19 -2.37 -32.24 3.29
C GLY A 19 -3.76 -32.81 3.21
N THR A 20 -4.21 -33.02 1.97
CA THR A 20 -5.28 -33.98 1.59
C THR A 20 -6.72 -33.64 2.00
N ALA A 21 -7.16 -32.38 1.85
CA ALA A 21 -8.53 -32.21 1.41
C ALA A 21 -8.57 -32.64 -0.07
N HIS A 22 -8.96 -33.90 -0.33
CA HIS A 22 -9.31 -34.35 -1.66
C HIS A 22 -10.61 -33.66 -2.10
N ALA A 23 -10.53 -32.36 -2.38
CA ALA A 23 -11.52 -31.73 -3.23
C ALA A 23 -11.38 -32.41 -4.60
N GLN A 24 -12.42 -33.07 -5.06
CA GLN A 24 -12.53 -33.74 -6.36
C GLN A 24 -12.42 -32.70 -7.49
N PHE A 25 -11.23 -32.17 -7.68
CA PHE A 25 -10.90 -31.42 -8.89
C PHE A 25 -10.46 -32.41 -9.95
N SER A 26 -11.20 -32.47 -11.04
CA SER A 26 -10.68 -33.08 -12.25
C SER A 26 -9.35 -32.40 -12.58
N ARG A 27 -8.28 -33.17 -12.74
CA ARG A 27 -6.89 -32.70 -12.95
C ARG A 27 -6.67 -31.88 -14.23
N ARG A 28 -7.71 -31.58 -14.99
CA ARG A 28 -7.61 -31.01 -16.37
C ARG A 28 -8.21 -29.61 -16.51
N ASP A 29 -9.06 -29.15 -15.60
CA ASP A 29 -9.69 -27.83 -15.73
C ASP A 29 -9.00 -26.81 -14.84
N PRO A 30 -8.64 -25.62 -15.36
CA PRO A 30 -8.13 -24.53 -14.56
C PRO A 30 -9.19 -24.10 -13.53
N ALA A 31 -8.74 -23.52 -12.43
CA ALA A 31 -9.62 -22.97 -11.43
C ALA A 31 -10.46 -21.82 -12.01
N THR A 32 -11.65 -21.60 -11.45
CA THR A 32 -12.57 -20.55 -11.90
C THR A 32 -11.92 -19.18 -11.76
N GLY A 33 -11.90 -18.39 -12.84
CA GLY A 33 -11.30 -17.06 -12.87
C GLY A 33 -9.77 -17.03 -13.02
N GLU A 34 -9.11 -18.18 -13.26
CA GLU A 34 -7.66 -18.22 -13.49
C GLU A 34 -7.28 -17.91 -14.94
N VAL A 35 -8.17 -18.15 -15.88
CA VAL A 35 -7.92 -17.90 -17.31
C VAL A 35 -8.53 -16.57 -17.71
N TYR A 36 -7.67 -15.57 -17.91
CA TYR A 36 -8.06 -14.24 -18.37
C TYR A 36 -6.89 -13.58 -19.09
N ARG A 37 -7.17 -12.54 -19.89
CA ARG A 37 -6.18 -11.65 -20.49
C ARG A 37 -6.14 -10.28 -19.85
N ILE A 38 -7.29 -9.80 -19.41
CA ILE A 38 -7.44 -8.52 -18.73
C ILE A 38 -8.24 -8.77 -17.45
N GLU A 39 -7.74 -8.29 -16.34
CA GLU A 39 -8.47 -8.23 -15.06
C GLU A 39 -8.54 -6.77 -14.63
N ALA A 40 -9.73 -6.32 -14.25
CA ALA A 40 -9.93 -5.04 -13.61
C ALA A 40 -10.58 -5.26 -12.25
N ALA A 41 -10.08 -4.58 -11.23
CA ALA A 41 -10.64 -4.62 -9.89
C ALA A 41 -10.84 -3.18 -9.38
N TYR A 42 -11.99 -2.92 -8.78
CA TYR A 42 -12.34 -1.62 -8.24
C TYR A 42 -13.10 -1.77 -6.93
N GLY A 43 -12.80 -0.91 -5.96
CA GLY A 43 -13.48 -0.91 -4.68
C GLY A 43 -12.89 0.05 -3.68
N TRP A 44 -12.88 -0.37 -2.42
CA TRP A 44 -12.50 0.48 -1.30
C TRP A 44 -11.51 -0.21 -0.39
N TRP A 45 -10.51 0.56 0.00
CA TRP A 45 -9.61 0.28 1.10
C TRP A 45 -9.92 1.23 2.27
N ARG A 46 -9.84 0.76 3.50
CA ARG A 46 -10.04 1.56 4.70
C ARG A 46 -8.80 1.48 5.58
N PRO A 47 -7.75 2.25 5.24
CA PRO A 47 -6.53 2.25 6.03
C PRO A 47 -6.72 2.98 7.36
N GLU A 48 -5.99 2.50 8.36
CA GLU A 48 -5.65 3.24 9.56
C GLU A 48 -4.39 4.03 9.22
N PRO A 49 -4.42 5.38 9.20
CA PRO A 49 -3.24 6.17 8.96
C PRO A 49 -2.36 6.22 10.22
N SER A 50 -1.06 6.22 10.06
CA SER A 50 -0.08 6.72 11.02
C SER A 50 0.93 7.49 10.19
N ILE A 51 0.81 8.82 10.20
CA ILE A 51 1.53 9.71 9.30
C ILE A 51 2.27 10.73 10.14
N SER A 52 3.58 10.82 9.91
CA SER A 52 4.42 11.82 10.55
C SER A 52 5.25 12.54 9.51
N VAL A 53 5.30 13.86 9.57
CA VAL A 53 6.02 14.69 8.60
C VAL A 53 6.77 15.82 9.34
N ALA A 54 7.96 16.12 8.87
CA ALA A 54 8.70 17.33 9.24
C ALA A 54 9.27 17.92 7.95
N SER A 55 9.02 19.20 7.67
CA SER A 55 9.51 19.89 6.48
C SER A 55 10.19 21.18 6.86
N GLU A 56 11.49 21.28 6.50
CA GLU A 56 12.30 22.50 6.69
C GLU A 56 11.91 23.54 5.65
N GLY A 57 11.97 24.81 6.07
CA GLY A 57 11.87 25.95 5.17
C GLY A 57 12.60 27.15 5.74
N LEU A 58 13.22 27.96 4.87
CA LEU A 58 13.92 29.20 5.25
C LEU A 58 15.05 29.03 6.29
N GLY A 59 15.61 27.79 6.43
CA GLY A 59 16.62 27.46 7.45
C GLY A 59 16.07 27.39 8.88
N ILE A 60 14.77 27.26 9.04
CA ILE A 60 14.11 27.11 10.35
C ILE A 60 13.85 25.61 10.59
N PRO A 61 14.37 25.05 11.71
CA PRO A 61 14.15 23.63 12.02
C PRO A 61 12.66 23.29 12.09
N PRO A 62 12.21 22.20 11.43
CA PRO A 62 10.82 21.82 11.41
C PRO A 62 10.38 21.17 12.74
N THR A 63 9.07 21.20 12.98
CA THR A 63 8.44 20.39 14.01
C THR A 63 8.02 19.05 13.39
N LEU A 64 8.32 17.93 14.05
CA LEU A 64 7.71 16.66 13.68
C LEU A 64 6.21 16.73 14.00
N ILE A 65 5.40 16.59 12.96
CA ILE A 65 3.93 16.67 13.03
C ILE A 65 3.38 15.26 12.91
N ASP A 66 2.64 14.82 13.90
CA ASP A 66 1.86 13.58 13.87
C ASP A 66 0.42 13.89 13.46
N PHE A 67 -0.03 13.32 12.36
CA PHE A 67 -1.30 13.67 11.75
C PHE A 67 -2.52 13.19 12.55
N GLU A 68 -2.39 12.12 13.32
CA GLU A 68 -3.49 11.65 14.19
C GLU A 68 -3.62 12.50 15.44
N THR A 69 -2.51 12.75 16.14
CA THR A 69 -2.52 13.41 17.45
C THR A 69 -2.51 14.93 17.36
N ASP A 70 -1.77 15.51 16.41
CA ASP A 70 -1.65 16.96 16.24
C ASP A 70 -2.74 17.57 15.37
N LEU A 71 -3.24 16.81 14.38
CA LEU A 71 -4.15 17.31 13.36
C LEU A 71 -5.53 16.63 13.38
N GLY A 72 -5.71 15.57 14.18
CA GLY A 72 -6.99 14.89 14.32
C GLY A 72 -7.45 14.14 13.07
N ILE A 73 -6.51 13.67 12.22
CA ILE A 73 -6.84 12.90 11.02
C ILE A 73 -7.43 11.53 11.41
N GLU A 74 -8.57 11.22 10.83
CA GLU A 74 -9.29 9.97 11.06
C GLU A 74 -9.21 9.02 9.86
N LYS A 75 -9.57 7.75 10.12
CA LYS A 75 -9.68 6.71 9.08
C LYS A 75 -10.65 7.13 7.97
N THR A 76 -10.22 7.10 6.74
CA THR A 76 -11.05 7.39 5.57
C THR A 76 -11.21 6.18 4.67
N ARG A 77 -12.20 6.24 3.75
CA ARG A 77 -12.37 5.25 2.69
C ARG A 77 -11.68 5.72 1.43
N VAL A 78 -10.70 4.97 1.02
CA VAL A 78 -9.92 5.23 -0.20
C VAL A 78 -10.45 4.36 -1.32
N ARG A 79 -10.65 4.94 -2.50
CA ARG A 79 -10.99 4.18 -3.72
C ARG A 79 -9.73 3.61 -4.31
N GLU A 80 -9.79 2.39 -4.81
CA GLU A 80 -8.66 1.72 -5.43
C GLU A 80 -9.08 1.12 -6.77
N LEU A 81 -8.26 1.33 -7.79
CA LEU A 81 -8.38 0.70 -9.10
C LEU A 81 -7.14 -0.12 -9.37
N ARG A 82 -7.31 -1.40 -9.71
CA ARG A 82 -6.23 -2.29 -10.14
C ARG A 82 -6.54 -2.83 -11.53
N LEU A 83 -5.55 -2.82 -12.40
CA LEU A 83 -5.63 -3.40 -13.75
C LEU A 83 -4.48 -4.38 -13.95
N VAL A 84 -4.79 -5.54 -14.52
CA VAL A 84 -3.80 -6.54 -14.89
C VAL A 84 -3.99 -6.92 -16.35
N LEU A 85 -2.93 -6.76 -17.14
CA LEU A 85 -2.83 -7.27 -18.49
C LEU A 85 -1.95 -8.51 -18.50
N ARG A 86 -2.49 -9.63 -18.95
CA ARG A 86 -1.84 -10.94 -18.96
C ARG A 86 -1.69 -11.46 -20.39
N PRO A 87 -0.62 -11.04 -21.12
CA PRO A 87 -0.38 -11.48 -22.51
C PRO A 87 -0.09 -12.96 -22.62
N SER A 88 0.44 -13.58 -21.57
CA SER A 88 0.66 -15.02 -21.47
C SER A 88 0.46 -15.54 -20.05
N ARG A 89 0.45 -16.86 -19.89
CA ARG A 89 0.19 -17.50 -18.58
C ARG A 89 1.16 -17.09 -17.48
N LYS A 90 2.38 -16.71 -17.84
CA LYS A 90 3.47 -16.40 -16.88
C LYS A 90 3.81 -14.93 -16.77
N HIS A 91 3.25 -14.07 -17.63
CA HIS A 91 3.61 -12.66 -17.70
C HIS A 91 2.39 -11.79 -17.43
N LYS A 92 2.52 -10.87 -16.47
CA LYS A 92 1.48 -9.91 -16.13
C LYS A 92 2.07 -8.50 -16.03
N PHE A 93 1.37 -7.54 -16.61
CA PHE A 93 1.61 -6.12 -16.39
C PHE A 93 0.52 -5.58 -15.48
N LYS A 94 0.89 -4.84 -14.46
CA LYS A 94 0.01 -4.31 -13.43
C LYS A 94 0.00 -2.80 -13.47
N LEU A 95 -1.18 -2.22 -13.29
CA LEU A 95 -1.37 -0.79 -13.11
C LEU A 95 -2.36 -0.59 -11.98
N ASP A 96 -1.91 -0.01 -10.87
CA ASP A 96 -2.77 0.28 -9.74
C ASP A 96 -2.79 1.79 -9.49
N TYR A 97 -3.98 2.33 -9.24
CA TYR A 97 -4.19 3.74 -8.93
C TYR A 97 -4.85 3.86 -7.55
N LEU A 98 -4.18 4.58 -6.66
CA LEU A 98 -4.55 4.71 -5.26
C LEU A 98 -4.49 6.21 -4.85
N PRO A 99 -5.61 6.96 -4.97
CA PRO A 99 -5.72 8.32 -4.48
C PRO A 99 -6.14 8.32 -3.01
N ILE A 100 -5.29 8.79 -2.13
CA ILE A 100 -5.56 8.93 -0.70
C ILE A 100 -5.65 10.41 -0.39
N ASN A 101 -6.75 10.86 0.16
CA ASN A 101 -6.95 12.24 0.58
C ASN A 101 -7.48 12.28 2.01
N TYR A 102 -6.83 13.08 2.83
CA TYR A 102 -7.24 13.39 4.19
C TYR A 102 -7.53 14.88 4.29
N LYS A 103 -8.70 15.24 4.83
CA LYS A 103 -9.10 16.64 5.06
C LYS A 103 -9.52 16.83 6.50
N VAL A 104 -9.03 17.90 7.07
CA VAL A 104 -9.43 18.35 8.41
C VAL A 104 -9.70 19.85 8.33
N ASP A 105 -10.90 20.27 8.70
CA ASP A 105 -11.32 21.66 8.66
C ASP A 105 -11.43 22.20 10.08
N GLY A 106 -10.85 23.37 10.33
CA GLY A 106 -10.97 24.13 11.58
C GLY A 106 -10.40 23.43 12.81
N HIS A 107 -9.39 22.57 12.65
CA HIS A 107 -8.72 21.93 13.78
C HIS A 107 -7.96 22.97 14.61
N VAL A 108 -8.17 22.95 15.91
CA VAL A 108 -7.49 23.87 16.82
C VAL A 108 -6.20 23.23 17.31
N LEU A 109 -5.06 23.81 16.98
CA LEU A 109 -3.75 23.28 17.36
C LEU A 109 -3.56 23.23 18.88
N SER A 110 -3.15 22.09 19.39
CA SER A 110 -2.82 21.86 20.82
C SER A 110 -1.41 22.33 21.20
N ARG A 111 -0.54 22.53 20.19
CA ARG A 111 0.83 23.04 20.33
C ARG A 111 1.22 23.89 19.15
N THR A 112 2.30 24.67 19.28
CA THR A 112 2.88 25.39 18.15
C THR A 112 3.56 24.40 17.20
N ILE A 113 3.30 24.54 15.90
CA ILE A 113 3.86 23.75 14.82
C ILE A 113 4.68 24.67 13.91
N VAL A 114 5.87 24.21 13.50
CA VAL A 114 6.68 24.83 12.44
C VAL A 114 6.65 23.91 11.23
N PHE A 115 6.10 24.41 10.13
CA PHE A 115 5.99 23.68 8.88
C PHE A 115 6.44 24.58 7.72
N ASN A 116 7.34 24.08 6.89
CA ASN A 116 7.92 24.78 5.74
C ASN A 116 8.40 26.23 6.08
N GLY A 117 9.03 26.39 7.25
CA GLY A 117 9.56 27.69 7.73
C GLY A 117 8.53 28.66 8.32
N GLN A 118 7.25 28.28 8.40
CA GLN A 118 6.18 29.07 9.02
C GLN A 118 5.76 28.49 10.37
N SER A 119 5.44 29.38 11.33
CA SER A 119 4.98 28.99 12.67
C SER A 119 3.48 29.16 12.80
N TYR A 120 2.80 28.07 13.19
CA TYR A 120 1.38 28.02 13.50
C TYR A 120 1.24 27.88 15.01
N ASN A 121 0.73 28.92 15.67
CA ASN A 121 0.68 28.99 17.11
C ASN A 121 -0.44 28.13 17.71
N VAL A 122 -0.22 27.67 18.95
CA VAL A 122 -1.25 26.98 19.74
C VAL A 122 -2.54 27.79 19.78
N GLY A 123 -3.68 27.09 19.66
CA GLY A 123 -5.00 27.72 19.66
C GLY A 123 -5.44 28.29 18.31
N LEU A 124 -4.59 28.24 17.27
CA LEU A 124 -4.94 28.68 15.93
C LEU A 124 -5.78 27.60 15.23
N PRO A 125 -6.94 27.94 14.64
CA PRO A 125 -7.66 27.02 13.79
C PRO A 125 -6.92 26.87 12.45
N VAL A 126 -6.72 25.61 12.01
CA VAL A 126 -6.07 25.27 10.76
C VAL A 126 -6.95 24.34 9.93
N ASN A 127 -6.90 24.50 8.62
CA ASN A 127 -7.43 23.54 7.66
C ASN A 127 -6.24 22.79 7.04
N ILE A 128 -6.40 21.51 6.86
CA ILE A 128 -5.35 20.64 6.34
C ILE A 128 -5.93 19.81 5.22
N ASP A 129 -5.24 19.80 4.08
CA ASP A 129 -5.52 18.92 2.96
C ASP A 129 -4.24 18.13 2.66
N ALA A 130 -4.29 16.82 2.87
CA ALA A 130 -3.15 15.94 2.65
C ALA A 130 -3.49 14.91 1.58
N ASP A 131 -2.92 15.08 0.38
CA ASP A 131 -3.09 14.24 -0.78
C ASP A 131 -1.88 13.33 -0.98
N PHE A 132 -2.13 12.03 -1.00
CA PHE A 132 -1.13 11.00 -1.35
C PHE A 132 -1.66 10.17 -2.51
N THR A 133 -1.27 10.50 -3.72
CA THR A 133 -1.68 9.77 -4.91
C THR A 133 -0.55 8.87 -5.39
N THR A 134 -0.80 7.57 -5.45
CA THR A 134 0.17 6.58 -5.93
C THR A 134 -0.33 5.92 -7.22
N LEU A 135 0.52 5.93 -8.24
CA LEU A 135 0.39 5.14 -9.46
C LEU A 135 1.46 4.06 -9.47
N LYS A 136 1.05 2.78 -9.34
CA LYS A 136 1.95 1.64 -9.46
C LYS A 136 1.92 1.11 -10.88
N ILE A 137 3.10 0.95 -11.49
CA ILE A 137 3.31 0.30 -12.78
C ILE A 137 4.24 -0.88 -12.52
N GLY A 138 3.78 -2.09 -12.77
CA GLY A 138 4.49 -3.30 -12.39
C GLY A 138 4.51 -4.37 -13.48
N TYR A 139 5.48 -5.27 -13.33
CA TYR A 139 5.62 -6.49 -14.10
C TYR A 139 5.78 -7.66 -13.16
N GLU A 140 5.02 -8.74 -13.39
CA GLU A 140 5.10 -9.99 -12.66
C GLU A 140 5.45 -11.14 -13.61
N TYR A 141 6.42 -11.95 -13.20
CA TYR A 141 6.81 -13.18 -13.89
C TYR A 141 6.59 -14.39 -12.99
N ASP A 142 5.60 -15.24 -13.38
CA ASP A 142 5.26 -16.47 -12.65
C ASP A 142 6.22 -17.59 -13.04
N PHE A 143 7.31 -17.78 -12.29
CA PHE A 143 8.25 -18.86 -12.57
C PHE A 143 7.70 -20.24 -12.15
N ILE A 144 6.77 -20.28 -11.19
CA ILE A 144 5.93 -21.44 -10.90
C ILE A 144 4.50 -21.11 -11.35
N TYR A 145 3.98 -21.89 -12.29
CA TYR A 145 2.60 -21.78 -12.74
C TYR A 145 1.99 -23.18 -12.88
N LYS A 146 0.89 -23.43 -12.17
CA LYS A 146 0.13 -24.68 -12.15
C LYS A 146 -1.38 -24.39 -12.19
N ASP A 147 -2.19 -25.42 -12.44
CA ASP A 147 -3.66 -25.31 -12.52
C ASP A 147 -4.32 -24.78 -11.23
N ARG A 148 -3.61 -24.83 -10.12
CA ARG A 148 -4.10 -24.42 -8.79
C ARG A 148 -3.33 -23.26 -8.16
N GLY A 149 -2.55 -22.55 -8.95
CA GLY A 149 -1.85 -21.40 -8.44
C GLY A 149 -0.54 -21.12 -9.13
N TYR A 150 0.03 -20.00 -8.74
CA TYR A 150 1.30 -19.53 -9.25
C TYR A 150 2.12 -18.92 -8.12
N PHE A 151 3.41 -18.81 -8.38
CA PHE A 151 4.32 -18.02 -7.58
C PHE A 151 5.31 -17.32 -8.52
N GLY A 152 5.45 -16.01 -8.35
CA GLY A 152 6.17 -15.16 -9.26
C GLY A 152 7.01 -14.10 -8.57
N PHE A 153 7.88 -13.51 -9.35
CA PHE A 153 8.68 -12.35 -9.02
C PHE A 153 7.95 -11.10 -9.51
N VAL A 154 7.97 -10.04 -8.71
CA VAL A 154 7.36 -8.72 -9.03
C VAL A 154 8.46 -7.67 -9.08
N LEU A 155 8.43 -6.87 -10.13
CA LEU A 155 9.20 -5.64 -10.26
C LEU A 155 8.21 -4.53 -10.57
N ASP A 156 8.15 -3.51 -9.75
CA ASP A 156 7.29 -2.37 -10.00
C ASP A 156 7.95 -1.03 -9.67
N THR A 157 7.34 0.04 -10.17
CA THR A 157 7.67 1.41 -9.79
C THR A 157 6.39 2.09 -9.32
N LYS A 158 6.45 2.65 -8.12
CA LYS A 158 5.37 3.41 -7.53
C LYS A 158 5.71 4.89 -7.64
N VAL A 159 4.99 5.61 -8.50
CA VAL A 159 5.10 7.07 -8.58
C VAL A 159 4.12 7.65 -7.57
N THR A 160 4.64 8.10 -6.45
CA THR A 160 3.86 8.69 -5.37
C THR A 160 4.04 10.19 -5.38
N ARG A 161 2.93 10.91 -5.50
CA ARG A 161 2.84 12.34 -5.27
C ARG A 161 2.23 12.56 -3.89
N ALA A 162 2.96 13.25 -3.04
CA ALA A 162 2.50 13.72 -1.74
C ALA A 162 2.38 15.24 -1.79
N ARG A 163 1.24 15.78 -1.38
CA ARG A 163 1.01 17.20 -1.23
C ARG A 163 0.29 17.44 0.09
N ILE A 164 0.80 18.36 0.89
CA ILE A 164 0.21 18.75 2.16
C ILE A 164 0.04 20.25 2.13
N ASP A 165 -1.20 20.70 2.24
CA ASP A 165 -1.55 22.11 2.34
C ASP A 165 -1.96 22.40 3.79
N PHE A 166 -1.34 23.42 4.38
CA PHE A 166 -1.63 23.99 5.68
C PHE A 166 -2.19 25.39 5.49
N ASP A 167 -3.45 25.59 5.81
CA ASP A 167 -4.17 26.84 5.67
C ASP A 167 -4.66 27.34 7.04
N SER A 168 -4.39 28.61 7.34
CA SER A 168 -4.84 29.29 8.55
C SER A 168 -5.26 30.73 8.24
N PRO A 169 -5.96 31.43 9.13
CA PRO A 169 -6.38 32.83 8.90
C PRO A 169 -5.24 33.81 8.67
N ILE A 170 -3.99 33.42 8.94
CA ILE A 170 -2.81 34.32 8.89
C ILE A 170 -1.68 33.79 8.00
N ASN A 171 -1.62 32.49 7.71
CA ASN A 171 -0.57 31.86 6.92
C ASN A 171 -1.14 30.71 6.11
N ASP A 172 -0.69 30.62 4.85
CA ASP A 172 -0.93 29.52 3.93
C ASP A 172 0.41 28.95 3.47
N GLU A 173 0.63 27.67 3.66
CA GLU A 173 1.85 26.99 3.20
C GLU A 173 1.53 25.61 2.65
N PHE A 174 2.32 25.17 1.71
CA PHE A 174 2.23 23.79 1.22
C PHE A 174 3.60 23.16 1.03
N ALA A 175 3.64 21.86 1.15
CA ALA A 175 4.78 21.03 0.75
C ALA A 175 4.32 20.03 -0.30
N GLU A 176 5.09 19.86 -1.36
CA GLU A 176 4.81 18.89 -2.42
C GLU A 176 6.08 18.13 -2.80
N ALA A 177 5.95 16.82 -2.88
CA ALA A 177 7.02 15.95 -3.36
C ALA A 177 6.45 14.90 -4.31
N THR A 178 7.21 14.56 -5.35
CA THR A 178 6.90 13.44 -6.23
C THR A 178 8.13 12.55 -6.37
N ALA A 179 7.98 11.29 -6.01
CA ALA A 179 9.09 10.35 -6.05
C ALA A 179 8.70 9.05 -6.78
N PRO A 180 9.49 8.60 -7.75
CA PRO A 180 9.42 7.25 -8.27
C PRO A 180 10.16 6.30 -7.32
N ILE A 181 9.46 5.32 -6.78
CA ILE A 181 10.01 4.33 -5.84
C ILE A 181 10.03 2.97 -6.57
N PRO A 182 11.20 2.52 -7.07
CA PRO A 182 11.32 1.19 -7.63
C PRO A 182 11.28 0.16 -6.52
N THR A 183 10.46 -0.86 -6.66
CA THR A 183 10.34 -1.96 -5.70
C THR A 183 10.45 -3.30 -6.37
N LEU A 184 10.92 -4.28 -5.63
CA LEU A 184 10.99 -5.67 -6.06
C LEU A 184 10.36 -6.57 -5.00
N GLY A 185 9.87 -7.73 -5.42
CA GLY A 185 9.21 -8.62 -4.49
C GLY A 185 8.67 -9.90 -5.11
N PHE A 186 7.70 -10.47 -4.44
CA PHE A 186 7.08 -11.73 -4.83
C PHE A 186 5.56 -11.65 -4.74
N ALA A 187 4.90 -12.38 -5.62
CA ALA A 187 3.47 -12.59 -5.58
C ALA A 187 3.14 -14.07 -5.72
N GLY A 188 2.09 -14.49 -5.06
CA GLY A 188 1.61 -15.86 -5.16
C GLY A 188 0.11 -15.94 -4.95
N ARG A 189 -0.51 -16.92 -5.64
CA ARG A 189 -1.93 -17.25 -5.50
C ARG A 189 -2.08 -18.76 -5.51
N ALA A 190 -2.92 -19.27 -4.61
CA ALA A 190 -3.30 -20.66 -4.57
C ALA A 190 -4.82 -20.81 -4.48
N TYR A 191 -5.39 -21.82 -5.14
CA TYR A 191 -6.81 -22.11 -5.08
C TYR A 191 -7.10 -23.15 -4.01
N ALA A 192 -7.75 -22.70 -2.92
CA ALA A 192 -8.24 -23.56 -1.83
C ALA A 192 -9.45 -24.38 -2.28
N ALA A 193 -10.29 -23.80 -3.15
CA ALA A 193 -11.39 -24.48 -3.83
C ALA A 193 -11.46 -24.01 -5.27
N ARG A 194 -12.30 -24.62 -6.13
CA ARG A 194 -12.40 -24.28 -7.55
C ARG A 194 -12.67 -22.79 -7.80
N ASN A 195 -13.44 -22.16 -6.92
CA ASN A 195 -13.88 -20.78 -7.00
C ASN A 195 -13.31 -19.86 -5.89
N VAL A 196 -12.44 -20.39 -5.02
CA VAL A 196 -11.83 -19.64 -3.92
C VAL A 196 -10.33 -19.65 -4.06
N ALA A 197 -9.75 -18.47 -4.26
CA ALA A 197 -8.31 -18.25 -4.27
C ALA A 197 -7.87 -17.52 -3.00
N VAL A 198 -6.68 -17.83 -2.53
CA VAL A 198 -5.96 -17.07 -1.52
C VAL A 198 -4.62 -16.64 -2.10
N GLY A 199 -4.17 -15.46 -1.80
CA GLY A 199 -2.93 -14.94 -2.35
C GLY A 199 -2.26 -13.92 -1.45
N ALA A 200 -1.02 -13.65 -1.80
CA ALA A 200 -0.23 -12.61 -1.17
C ALA A 200 0.69 -11.96 -2.22
N GLU A 201 0.95 -10.69 -2.01
CA GLU A 201 1.97 -9.92 -2.71
C GLU A 201 2.78 -9.15 -1.69
N MET A 202 4.09 -9.11 -1.87
CA MET A 202 5.02 -8.36 -1.03
C MET A 202 6.07 -7.71 -1.91
N THR A 203 6.22 -6.40 -1.79
CA THR A 203 7.26 -5.65 -2.48
C THR A 203 8.00 -4.73 -1.52
N PHE A 204 9.27 -4.53 -1.75
CA PHE A 204 10.11 -3.71 -0.89
C PHE A 204 11.18 -2.97 -1.67
N PHE A 205 11.65 -1.89 -1.06
CA PHE A 205 12.78 -1.09 -1.50
C PHE A 205 13.48 -0.50 -0.29
N LYS A 206 14.80 -0.37 -0.35
CA LYS A 206 15.57 0.30 0.70
C LYS A 206 16.77 1.00 0.10
N ILE A 207 16.91 2.30 0.40
CA ILE A 207 18.16 3.05 0.23
C ILE A 207 18.86 2.99 1.58
N PRO A 208 20.04 2.34 1.69
CA PRO A 208 20.76 2.33 2.95
C PRO A 208 21.30 3.73 3.23
N GLY A 209 20.92 4.30 4.37
CA GLY A 209 21.52 5.50 4.93
C GLY A 209 22.99 5.25 5.29
N GLY A 210 23.76 6.33 5.50
CA GLY A 210 25.15 6.28 5.98
C GLY A 210 25.48 7.59 6.66
N GLU A 211 26.49 7.61 7.51
CA GLU A 211 26.91 8.80 8.27
C GLU A 211 27.22 10.03 7.42
N ASP A 212 27.53 9.84 6.12
CA ASP A 212 27.82 10.88 5.15
C ASP A 212 26.70 11.11 4.09
N ARG A 213 25.48 10.57 4.32
CA ARG A 213 24.38 10.67 3.35
C ARG A 213 23.23 11.45 3.92
N ASP A 214 22.86 12.51 3.22
CA ASP A 214 21.70 13.38 3.52
C ASP A 214 20.36 12.74 3.11
N TYR A 215 20.34 11.43 2.77
CA TYR A 215 19.12 10.75 2.33
C TYR A 215 19.11 9.28 2.72
N ASP A 216 17.97 8.84 3.22
CA ASP A 216 17.60 7.46 3.53
C ASP A 216 16.16 7.23 3.07
N GLY A 217 15.80 6.00 2.80
CA GLY A 217 14.42 5.68 2.47
C GLY A 217 14.17 4.19 2.46
N SER A 218 13.00 3.82 2.94
CA SER A 218 12.50 2.45 2.86
C SER A 218 11.05 2.42 2.45
N TYR A 219 10.69 1.43 1.64
CA TYR A 219 9.34 1.16 1.23
C TYR A 219 9.04 -0.32 1.41
N PHE A 220 7.92 -0.63 2.06
CA PHE A 220 7.43 -1.98 2.24
C PHE A 220 5.92 -2.01 2.02
N ASP A 221 5.45 -2.85 1.09
CA ASP A 221 4.05 -3.02 0.77
C ASP A 221 3.74 -4.51 0.75
N TYR A 222 2.76 -4.92 1.53
CA TYR A 222 2.32 -6.27 1.48
C TYR A 222 0.80 -6.39 1.57
N ASP A 223 0.26 -7.34 0.81
CA ASP A 223 -1.16 -7.56 0.60
C ASP A 223 -1.47 -9.05 0.78
N PHE A 224 -2.38 -9.37 1.69
CA PHE A 224 -2.98 -10.69 1.82
C PHE A 224 -4.43 -10.63 1.41
N TYR A 225 -4.86 -11.53 0.54
CA TYR A 225 -6.21 -11.51 0.03
C TYR A 225 -6.81 -12.89 -0.19
N ALA A 226 -8.15 -12.91 -0.21
CA ALA A 226 -8.95 -14.00 -0.69
C ALA A 226 -9.89 -13.49 -1.79
N THR A 227 -10.04 -14.28 -2.85
CA THR A 227 -10.94 -13.98 -3.96
C THR A 227 -11.98 -15.07 -4.06
N PHE A 228 -13.25 -14.69 -4.06
CA PHE A 228 -14.36 -15.56 -4.41
C PHE A 228 -14.81 -15.27 -5.84
N ASN A 229 -14.69 -16.25 -6.73
CA ASN A 229 -15.07 -16.14 -8.12
C ASN A 229 -16.49 -16.70 -8.31
N PHE A 230 -17.42 -15.84 -8.72
CA PHE A 230 -18.79 -16.25 -9.06
C PHE A 230 -18.80 -17.10 -10.34
N ASN A 231 -17.98 -16.69 -11.30
CA ASN A 231 -17.72 -17.35 -12.57
C ASN A 231 -16.30 -16.96 -13.08
N ASN A 232 -15.97 -17.31 -14.31
CA ASN A 232 -14.65 -16.98 -14.89
C ASN A 232 -14.44 -15.47 -15.10
N ASN A 233 -15.51 -14.70 -15.22
CA ASN A 233 -15.46 -13.28 -15.59
C ASN A 233 -15.69 -12.34 -14.41
N ALA A 234 -16.26 -12.81 -13.30
CA ALA A 234 -16.62 -11.95 -12.17
C ALA A 234 -16.31 -12.60 -10.83
N GLY A 235 -15.89 -11.77 -9.88
CA GLY A 235 -15.57 -12.17 -8.52
C GLY A 235 -15.53 -11.01 -7.56
N VAL A 236 -15.24 -11.30 -6.31
CA VAL A 236 -14.97 -10.32 -5.27
C VAL A 236 -13.70 -10.71 -4.54
N THR A 237 -12.84 -9.73 -4.28
CA THR A 237 -11.62 -9.88 -3.50
C THR A 237 -11.74 -9.09 -2.22
N GLY A 238 -11.44 -9.71 -1.10
CA GLY A 238 -11.25 -9.05 0.18
C GLY A 238 -9.87 -9.36 0.73
N GLY A 239 -9.25 -8.38 1.36
CA GLY A 239 -7.90 -8.56 1.86
C GLY A 239 -7.53 -7.58 2.95
N TRP A 240 -6.31 -7.73 3.42
CA TRP A 240 -5.65 -6.84 4.34
C TRP A 240 -4.31 -6.42 3.74
N ARG A 241 -4.08 -5.11 3.71
CA ARG A 241 -2.87 -4.50 3.14
C ARG A 241 -2.19 -3.64 4.17
N LYS A 242 -0.86 -3.65 4.16
CA LYS A 242 0.01 -2.71 4.84
C LYS A 242 0.94 -2.07 3.82
N LEU A 243 1.01 -0.74 3.87
CA LEU A 243 1.96 0.09 3.14
C LEU A 243 2.75 0.89 4.16
N ASP A 244 4.06 0.82 4.08
CA ASP A 244 5.01 1.43 4.98
C ASP A 244 6.07 2.16 4.14
N LEU A 245 6.16 3.47 4.28
CA LEU A 245 7.11 4.34 3.58
C LEU A 245 7.76 5.27 4.58
N ASP A 246 9.06 5.19 4.70
CA ASP A 246 9.88 6.14 5.45
C ASP A 246 10.87 6.80 4.51
N TYR A 247 11.09 8.08 4.66
CA TYR A 247 12.14 8.80 3.97
C TYR A 247 12.72 9.92 4.82
N THR A 248 14.00 10.16 4.60
CA THR A 248 14.72 11.32 5.12
C THR A 248 15.51 11.94 3.98
N VAL A 249 15.35 13.23 3.78
CA VAL A 249 16.10 14.02 2.80
C VAL A 249 16.56 15.29 3.48
N LYS A 250 17.84 15.35 3.89
CA LYS A 250 18.40 16.40 4.73
C LYS A 250 17.61 16.54 6.04
N GLU A 251 16.96 17.69 6.26
CA GLU A 251 16.13 17.96 7.43
C GLU A 251 14.65 17.59 7.23
N ASP A 252 14.26 17.21 6.00
CA ASP A 252 12.91 16.73 5.72
C ASP A 252 12.76 15.26 6.09
N PHE A 253 11.70 14.94 6.82
CA PHE A 253 11.34 13.60 7.22
C PHE A 253 9.90 13.31 6.88
N GLY A 254 9.61 12.08 6.46
CA GLY A 254 8.25 11.59 6.30
C GLY A 254 8.16 10.11 6.59
N SER A 255 7.15 9.76 7.35
CA SER A 255 6.75 8.38 7.66
C SER A 255 5.27 8.20 7.37
N LEU A 256 4.93 7.18 6.61
CA LEU A 256 3.57 6.84 6.20
C LEU A 256 3.33 5.35 6.42
N ASP A 257 2.69 4.97 7.51
CA ASP A 257 2.19 3.60 7.77
C ASP A 257 0.67 3.57 7.55
N LEU A 258 0.23 2.85 6.56
CA LEU A 258 -1.18 2.65 6.21
C LEU A 258 -1.48 1.17 6.26
N ARG A 259 -2.45 0.78 7.10
CA ARG A 259 -2.83 -0.63 7.22
C ARG A 259 -4.34 -0.78 7.34
N GLY A 260 -4.92 -1.75 6.66
CA GLY A 260 -6.36 -1.92 6.76
C GLY A 260 -6.94 -2.96 5.84
N LEU A 261 -8.23 -3.18 6.00
CA LEU A 261 -9.03 -4.08 5.19
C LEU A 261 -9.52 -3.39 3.92
N TYR A 262 -9.63 -4.17 2.85
CA TYR A 262 -10.21 -3.72 1.60
C TYR A 262 -11.18 -4.73 0.99
N VAL A 263 -12.02 -4.24 0.08
CA VAL A 263 -12.93 -5.05 -0.74
C VAL A 263 -12.96 -4.49 -2.14
N LEU A 264 -12.73 -5.36 -3.14
CA LEU A 264 -12.75 -5.01 -4.56
C LEU A 264 -13.68 -5.95 -5.33
N GLY A 265 -14.54 -5.39 -6.18
CA GLY A 265 -15.21 -6.14 -7.24
C GLY A 265 -14.22 -6.40 -8.37
N VAL A 266 -14.23 -7.61 -8.93
CA VAL A 266 -13.28 -8.05 -9.95
C VAL A 266 -14.04 -8.46 -11.20
N VAL A 267 -13.57 -7.98 -12.36
CA VAL A 267 -14.07 -8.38 -13.68
C VAL A 267 -12.90 -8.82 -14.56
N ARG A 268 -13.13 -9.83 -15.41
CA ARG A 268 -12.11 -10.47 -16.26
C ARG A 268 -12.61 -10.69 -17.67
N PHE A 269 -11.66 -10.55 -18.61
CA PHE A 269 -11.90 -10.73 -20.04
C PHE A 269 -10.79 -11.58 -20.67
#